data_ca72791ef80e09d2ecffd931187c66a5
#
_entry.id   ca72791ef80e09d2ecffd931187c66a5
#
_cell.length_a   1.000
_cell.length_b   1.000
_cell.length_c   1.000
_cell.angle_alpha   90.00
_cell.angle_beta   90.00
_cell.angle_gamma   90.00
#
_symmetry.space_group_name_H-M   'P 1'
#
loop_
_entity.id
_entity.type
_entity.pdbx_description
1 polymer ?
#
loop_
_entity_poly.entity_id
_entity_poly.type
_entity_poly.pdbx_seq_one_letter_code
_entity_poly.pdbx_strand_id
1 'polypeptide(L)'
;ASAPYSAVDRMDADAFARCSIKTRLEYLRAARPEPQPVEIVADGFDASEVLSDLHAKRRTPSTDAHVEFKDGAYQIVPETQGSEIDDEAVTAALLATLSAEALPDLRGTSAEPQTAALVIDETLYIKPEITMDTVEYDPSALLAADLSGQTLDVHIGEQARGLSETALSQLLSASADGKLSVDSDALSAIIDKWAEDCDQHYVDYIFSAYSGKKVPISFLKVDYTVDRPALLEALSAQLLALDFSDLNSPINCTRNGEEFSISGTYVEVDIDNQTMTMYKDSKCIVHTSVVTGALDGHQTPTGFYHVENKDTDCWLSGPDYLVFVKYWVGIYGPYGLHDSSWRENYG
;
A
#
# COMPACT_ATOMS: atom_id res chain seq x y z
N ALA A 1 29.67 54.67 -21.41
CA ALA A 1 29.58 54.24 -20.06
C ALA A 1 30.54 54.97 -19.09
N SER A 2 30.65 56.24 -19.06
CA SER A 2 31.62 56.82 -18.11
C SER A 2 31.04 57.81 -17.10
N ALA A 3 29.82 58.15 -17.21
CA ALA A 3 29.27 59.17 -16.32
C ALA A 3 28.90 58.67 -14.90
N PRO A 4 28.47 57.43 -14.71
CA PRO A 4 28.32 56.96 -13.35
C PRO A 4 29.65 56.81 -12.66
N TYR A 5 30.75 56.74 -13.41
CA TYR A 5 32.06 56.56 -12.84
C TYR A 5 32.46 57.61 -11.83
N SER A 6 32.11 58.82 -12.03
CA SER A 6 32.50 59.84 -11.07
C SER A 6 31.67 59.80 -9.77
N ALA A 7 30.55 59.11 -9.78
CA ALA A 7 29.80 58.86 -8.56
C ALA A 7 30.25 57.56 -7.89
N VAL A 8 30.59 56.59 -8.72
CA VAL A 8 31.18 55.32 -8.28
C VAL A 8 32.63 55.50 -7.77
N ASP A 9 33.41 56.44 -8.40
CA ASP A 9 34.79 56.78 -8.00
C ASP A 9 34.92 57.36 -6.59
N ARG A 10 33.81 57.77 -5.97
CA ARG A 10 33.77 58.26 -4.57
C ARG A 10 33.47 57.18 -3.56
N MET A 11 32.96 56.09 -4.00
CA MET A 11 32.71 54.87 -3.20
C MET A 11 33.43 53.76 -3.93
N ASP A 12 34.23 52.95 -3.25
CA ASP A 12 34.84 51.81 -3.88
C ASP A 12 33.77 50.79 -4.29
N ALA A 13 34.09 49.99 -5.29
CA ALA A 13 33.15 49.03 -5.85
C ALA A 13 32.58 48.05 -4.85
N ASP A 14 33.40 47.62 -3.90
CA ASP A 14 33.01 46.68 -2.83
C ASP A 14 32.08 47.32 -1.82
N ALA A 15 32.31 48.60 -1.47
CA ALA A 15 31.43 49.35 -0.58
C ALA A 15 30.09 49.60 -1.25
N PHE A 16 30.08 49.97 -2.56
CA PHE A 16 28.84 50.13 -3.32
C PHE A 16 28.06 48.84 -3.44
N ALA A 17 28.73 47.72 -3.75
CA ALA A 17 28.12 46.41 -3.83
C ALA A 17 27.47 45.92 -2.53
N ARG A 18 27.98 46.36 -1.38
CA ARG A 18 27.44 46.01 -0.05
C ARG A 18 26.35 46.93 0.45
N CYS A 19 26.06 48.03 -0.21
CA CYS A 19 24.98 48.94 0.15
C CYS A 19 23.60 48.34 -0.16
N SER A 20 22.59 48.74 0.60
CA SER A 20 21.17 48.46 0.27
C SER A 20 20.85 49.09 -1.07
N ILE A 21 19.83 48.58 -1.79
CA ILE A 21 19.35 49.15 -3.06
C ILE A 21 19.03 50.63 -2.88
N LYS A 22 18.39 51.02 -1.79
CA LYS A 22 18.09 52.41 -1.47
C LYS A 22 19.36 53.29 -1.42
N THR A 23 20.36 52.86 -0.68
CA THR A 23 21.64 53.56 -0.55
C THR A 23 22.40 53.68 -1.88
N ARG A 24 22.36 52.62 -2.69
CA ARG A 24 22.96 52.63 -4.06
C ARG A 24 22.27 53.64 -4.96
N LEU A 25 20.92 53.67 -4.91
CA LEU A 25 20.13 54.64 -5.68
C LEU A 25 20.36 56.05 -5.21
N GLU A 26 20.45 56.34 -3.94
CA GLU A 26 20.78 57.65 -3.37
C GLU A 26 22.17 58.11 -3.81
N TYR A 27 23.13 57.18 -3.79
CA TYR A 27 24.51 57.46 -4.25
C TYR A 27 24.54 57.80 -5.76
N LEU A 28 23.91 57.00 -6.59
CA LEU A 28 23.81 57.20 -8.03
C LEU A 28 23.07 58.52 -8.39
N ARG A 29 22.07 58.95 -7.60
CA ARG A 29 21.36 60.23 -7.76
C ARG A 29 22.23 61.43 -7.43
N ALA A 30 23.10 61.34 -6.51
CA ALA A 30 24.02 62.41 -6.14
C ALA A 30 25.06 62.67 -7.24
N ALA A 31 25.18 61.80 -8.20
CA ALA A 31 26.13 61.86 -9.30
C ALA A 31 25.58 62.56 -10.53
N ARG A 32 25.89 63.78 -10.66
CA ARG A 32 25.92 64.60 -11.89
C ARG A 32 24.70 64.95 -12.72
N PRO A 33 24.64 66.23 -13.20
CA PRO A 33 23.52 66.75 -13.97
C PRO A 33 23.58 66.48 -15.48
N GLU A 34 24.63 65.92 -16.05
CA GLU A 34 24.69 65.71 -17.51
C GLU A 34 24.28 64.31 -17.95
N PRO A 35 23.43 64.19 -18.98
CA PRO A 35 22.92 62.91 -19.48
C PRO A 35 24.04 62.15 -20.20
N GLN A 36 24.57 61.14 -19.52
CA GLN A 36 25.43 60.16 -20.18
C GLN A 36 24.78 58.78 -20.03
N PRO A 37 24.84 57.95 -21.04
CA PRO A 37 24.35 56.61 -20.92
C PRO A 37 25.11 55.89 -19.78
N VAL A 38 24.37 55.47 -18.78
CA VAL A 38 24.89 54.70 -17.68
C VAL A 38 24.58 53.26 -17.97
N GLU A 39 25.61 52.51 -18.27
CA GLU A 39 25.51 51.05 -18.28
C GLU A 39 25.82 50.54 -16.87
N ILE A 40 24.85 49.99 -16.22
CA ILE A 40 25.10 49.25 -14.97
C ILE A 40 25.62 47.89 -15.37
N VAL A 41 26.93 47.74 -15.23
CA VAL A 41 27.59 46.45 -15.42
C VAL A 41 27.36 45.65 -14.14
N ALA A 42 26.88 44.40 -14.27
CA ALA A 42 26.58 43.50 -13.20
C ALA A 42 27.85 43.05 -12.42
N ASP A 43 29.01 43.33 -12.94
CA ASP A 43 30.29 42.98 -12.33
C ASP A 43 30.48 43.71 -10.98
N GLY A 44 30.39 42.97 -9.89
CA GLY A 44 30.41 43.49 -8.51
C GLY A 44 29.08 43.90 -7.91
N PHE A 45 27.93 43.68 -8.61
CA PHE A 45 26.62 43.84 -8.02
C PHE A 45 26.34 42.65 -7.07
N ASP A 46 26.15 42.92 -5.78
CA ASP A 46 25.86 41.93 -4.76
C ASP A 46 24.38 42.00 -4.36
N ALA A 47 23.60 41.02 -4.79
CA ALA A 47 22.18 40.86 -4.44
C ALA A 47 21.96 40.06 -3.16
N SER A 48 23.03 39.62 -2.48
CA SER A 48 22.95 38.63 -1.40
C SER A 48 22.02 39.03 -0.25
N GLU A 49 22.01 40.32 0.15
CA GLU A 49 21.14 40.82 1.21
C GLU A 49 19.65 40.71 0.81
N VAL A 50 19.32 41.08 -0.42
CA VAL A 50 17.92 41.01 -0.95
C VAL A 50 17.50 39.55 -1.08
N LEU A 51 18.35 38.70 -1.63
CA LEU A 51 18.09 37.26 -1.77
C LEU A 51 17.92 36.60 -0.41
N SER A 52 18.76 36.95 0.57
CA SER A 52 18.65 36.45 1.94
C SER A 52 17.30 36.79 2.56
N ASP A 53 16.83 38.06 2.40
CA ASP A 53 15.52 38.48 2.90
C ASP A 53 14.37 37.79 2.19
N LEU A 54 14.52 37.50 0.89
CA LEU A 54 13.52 36.77 0.11
C LEU A 54 13.46 35.28 0.51
N HIS A 55 14.62 34.67 0.75
CA HIS A 55 14.70 33.27 1.23
C HIS A 55 14.19 33.09 2.67
N ALA A 56 14.29 34.14 3.51
CA ALA A 56 13.73 34.10 4.86
C ALA A 56 12.19 33.94 4.89
N LYS A 57 11.51 34.24 3.80
CA LYS A 57 10.06 34.04 3.66
C LYS A 57 9.76 32.57 3.32
N ARG A 58 8.71 32.03 3.94
CA ARG A 58 8.25 30.66 3.65
C ARG A 58 7.86 30.55 2.19
N ARG A 59 8.49 29.61 1.49
CA ARG A 59 8.29 29.33 0.08
C ARG A 59 7.96 27.85 -0.11
N THR A 60 7.28 27.52 -1.18
CA THR A 60 6.99 26.14 -1.59
C THR A 60 7.81 25.80 -2.82
N PRO A 61 8.47 24.65 -2.88
CA PRO A 61 9.16 24.23 -4.09
C PRO A 61 8.17 23.96 -5.23
N SER A 62 8.63 24.12 -6.47
CA SER A 62 7.93 23.57 -7.62
C SER A 62 8.09 22.05 -7.64
N THR A 63 7.14 21.38 -8.23
CA THR A 63 7.21 19.93 -8.44
C THR A 63 7.03 19.62 -9.92
N ASP A 64 7.81 18.67 -10.42
CA ASP A 64 7.74 18.21 -11.79
C ASP A 64 6.52 17.36 -12.07
N ALA A 65 6.04 17.40 -13.30
CA ALA A 65 5.09 16.43 -13.79
C ALA A 65 5.73 15.03 -13.76
N HIS A 66 4.98 14.05 -13.32
CA HIS A 66 5.44 12.66 -13.24
C HIS A 66 4.29 11.69 -13.49
N VAL A 67 4.64 10.42 -13.68
CA VAL A 67 3.63 9.37 -13.85
C VAL A 67 3.50 8.61 -12.53
N GLU A 68 2.26 8.39 -12.08
CA GLU A 68 1.96 7.49 -10.99
C GLU A 68 1.00 6.38 -11.45
N PHE A 69 1.09 5.21 -10.80
CA PHE A 69 0.10 4.15 -10.96
C PHE A 69 -0.95 4.28 -9.87
N LYS A 70 -2.20 4.47 -10.27
CA LYS A 70 -3.31 4.65 -9.34
C LYS A 70 -4.63 4.17 -9.94
N ASP A 71 -5.44 3.51 -9.11
CA ASP A 71 -6.77 3.02 -9.48
C ASP A 71 -6.77 2.15 -10.77
N GLY A 72 -5.71 1.33 -10.95
CA GLY A 72 -5.56 0.44 -12.10
C GLY A 72 -5.15 1.13 -13.40
N ALA A 73 -4.57 2.33 -13.33
CA ALA A 73 -4.09 3.07 -14.49
C ALA A 73 -2.81 3.86 -14.19
N TYR A 74 -1.95 4.01 -15.19
CA TYR A 74 -0.89 5.00 -15.20
C TYR A 74 -1.47 6.37 -15.52
N GLN A 75 -1.21 7.35 -14.67
CA GLN A 75 -1.75 8.70 -14.79
C GLN A 75 -0.63 9.73 -14.71
N ILE A 76 -0.70 10.76 -15.55
CA ILE A 76 0.21 11.90 -15.43
C ILE A 76 -0.32 12.79 -14.29
N VAL A 77 0.52 12.99 -13.29
CA VAL A 77 0.32 14.02 -12.27
C VAL A 77 0.96 15.31 -12.79
N PRO A 78 0.16 16.38 -12.96
CA PRO A 78 0.68 17.65 -13.47
C PRO A 78 1.75 18.24 -12.56
N GLU A 79 2.64 19.00 -13.15
CA GLU A 79 3.55 19.86 -12.42
C GLU A 79 2.80 20.89 -11.59
N THR A 80 3.43 21.34 -10.51
CA THR A 80 2.93 22.47 -9.72
C THR A 80 3.98 23.55 -9.64
N GLN A 81 3.57 24.78 -9.97
CA GLN A 81 4.43 25.94 -9.79
C GLN A 81 4.55 26.25 -8.30
N GLY A 82 5.77 26.21 -7.79
CA GLY A 82 6.11 26.66 -6.46
C GLY A 82 6.25 28.17 -6.37
N SER A 83 6.80 28.61 -5.24
CA SER A 83 7.11 30.04 -5.00
C SER A 83 8.56 30.25 -4.60
N GLU A 84 9.41 29.21 -4.72
CA GLU A 84 10.86 29.39 -4.56
C GLU A 84 11.38 30.27 -5.67
N ILE A 85 12.27 31.19 -5.29
CA ILE A 85 12.79 32.19 -6.22
C ILE A 85 13.97 31.63 -7.00
N ASP A 86 14.05 32.03 -8.26
CA ASP A 86 15.24 31.88 -9.10
C ASP A 86 16.17 33.06 -8.85
N ASP A 87 17.29 32.80 -8.16
CA ASP A 87 18.24 33.82 -7.76
C ASP A 87 18.83 34.58 -8.95
N GLU A 88 19.05 33.87 -10.06
CA GLU A 88 19.56 34.51 -11.31
C GLU A 88 18.50 35.40 -11.92
N ALA A 89 17.25 34.93 -12.02
CA ALA A 89 16.14 35.69 -12.55
C ALA A 89 15.85 36.94 -11.69
N VAL A 90 15.82 36.77 -10.36
CA VAL A 90 15.64 37.91 -9.43
C VAL A 90 16.77 38.91 -9.54
N THR A 91 18.03 38.47 -9.63
CA THR A 91 19.20 39.34 -9.79
C THR A 91 19.13 40.12 -11.11
N ALA A 92 18.77 39.44 -12.19
CA ALA A 92 18.58 40.07 -13.51
C ALA A 92 17.45 41.12 -13.49
N ALA A 93 16.30 40.77 -12.86
CA ALA A 93 15.17 41.67 -12.73
C ALA A 93 15.50 42.90 -11.86
N LEU A 94 16.25 42.73 -10.77
CA LEU A 94 16.75 43.82 -9.92
C LEU A 94 17.62 44.80 -10.77
N LEU A 95 18.56 44.26 -11.54
CA LEU A 95 19.42 45.07 -12.44
C LEU A 95 18.63 45.81 -13.50
N ALA A 96 17.65 45.14 -14.12
CA ALA A 96 16.78 45.74 -15.12
C ALA A 96 15.94 46.89 -14.52
N THR A 97 15.35 46.67 -13.34
CA THR A 97 14.54 47.66 -12.61
C THR A 97 15.41 48.88 -12.23
N LEU A 98 16.61 48.63 -11.71
CA LEU A 98 17.57 49.70 -11.40
C LEU A 98 17.98 50.49 -12.63
N SER A 99 18.16 49.84 -13.77
CA SER A 99 18.54 50.47 -15.03
C SER A 99 17.42 51.28 -15.64
N ALA A 100 16.17 50.80 -15.57
CA ALA A 100 15.04 51.43 -16.19
C ALA A 100 14.41 52.58 -15.38
N GLU A 101 14.23 52.39 -14.09
CA GLU A 101 13.45 53.29 -13.23
C GLU A 101 14.32 54.26 -12.44
N ALA A 102 15.47 53.83 -11.97
CA ALA A 102 16.29 54.64 -11.08
C ALA A 102 17.28 55.58 -11.82
N LEU A 103 17.76 55.18 -12.98
CA LEU A 103 18.76 55.95 -13.72
C LEU A 103 18.23 57.28 -14.27
N PRO A 104 17.00 57.40 -14.80
CA PRO A 104 16.50 58.66 -15.28
C PRO A 104 16.46 59.77 -14.24
N ASP A 105 16.15 59.41 -12.99
CA ASP A 105 15.99 60.35 -11.87
C ASP A 105 17.28 60.73 -11.16
N LEU A 106 18.36 60.01 -11.42
CA LEU A 106 19.70 60.40 -10.93
C LEU A 106 20.16 61.76 -11.50
N ARG A 107 19.46 62.31 -12.48
CA ARG A 107 19.70 63.63 -13.07
C ARG A 107 18.97 64.75 -12.35
N GLY A 108 18.02 64.39 -11.48
CA GLY A 108 17.21 65.40 -10.80
C GLY A 108 17.92 65.97 -9.57
N THR A 109 17.66 67.24 -9.28
CA THR A 109 18.12 67.91 -8.06
C THR A 109 17.25 67.63 -6.85
N SER A 110 16.35 66.64 -6.93
CA SER A 110 15.47 66.25 -5.85
C SER A 110 16.24 65.52 -4.74
N ALA A 111 16.15 66.02 -3.53
CA ALA A 111 16.76 65.39 -2.36
C ALA A 111 15.92 64.22 -1.81
N GLU A 112 14.77 63.95 -2.38
CA GLU A 112 13.89 62.84 -1.96
C GLU A 112 14.37 61.51 -2.54
N PRO A 113 14.59 60.49 -1.70
CA PRO A 113 14.95 59.17 -2.17
C PRO A 113 13.78 58.55 -2.94
N GLN A 114 13.98 58.24 -4.21
CA GLN A 114 13.01 57.47 -4.98
C GLN A 114 13.27 55.98 -4.73
N THR A 115 12.25 55.23 -4.61
CA THR A 115 12.31 53.80 -4.44
C THR A 115 11.81 53.10 -5.70
N ALA A 116 12.66 52.31 -6.32
CA ALA A 116 12.20 51.37 -7.33
C ALA A 116 11.67 50.11 -6.61
N ALA A 117 10.50 49.65 -7.03
CA ALA A 117 9.90 48.46 -6.47
C ALA A 117 9.96 47.33 -7.50
N LEU A 118 10.62 46.25 -7.17
CA LEU A 118 10.51 45.00 -7.93
C LEU A 118 9.37 44.16 -7.32
N VAL A 119 8.40 43.82 -8.15
CA VAL A 119 7.34 42.88 -7.78
C VAL A 119 7.88 41.47 -8.05
N ILE A 120 7.88 40.64 -7.01
CA ILE A 120 8.24 39.25 -7.14
C ILE A 120 6.97 38.49 -7.52
N ASP A 121 6.91 38.04 -8.75
CA ASP A 121 5.82 37.25 -9.32
C ASP A 121 6.34 35.89 -9.85
N GLU A 122 5.47 35.12 -10.44
CA GLU A 122 5.74 33.77 -10.94
C GLU A 122 6.81 33.67 -12.01
N THR A 123 7.16 34.78 -12.67
CA THR A 123 8.23 34.83 -13.67
C THR A 123 9.61 34.73 -13.06
N LEU A 124 9.71 35.03 -11.76
CA LEU A 124 10.93 35.01 -10.98
C LEU A 124 11.04 33.76 -10.07
N TYR A 125 10.14 32.82 -10.25
CA TYR A 125 10.15 31.56 -9.49
C TYR A 125 10.87 30.47 -10.27
N ILE A 126 11.46 29.51 -9.53
CA ILE A 126 12.01 28.29 -10.09
C ILE A 126 10.85 27.52 -10.74
N LYS A 127 10.97 27.26 -12.02
CA LYS A 127 9.97 26.52 -12.78
C LYS A 127 10.22 25.02 -12.67
N PRO A 128 9.17 24.21 -12.77
CA PRO A 128 9.32 22.77 -12.96
C PRO A 128 10.19 22.46 -14.19
N GLU A 129 11.06 21.47 -14.07
CA GLU A 129 11.92 21.02 -15.18
C GLU A 129 11.13 20.16 -16.17
N ILE A 130 10.22 19.32 -15.63
CA ILE A 130 9.34 18.44 -16.41
C ILE A 130 7.91 18.96 -16.27
N THR A 131 7.27 19.20 -17.41
CA THR A 131 5.87 19.65 -17.51
C THR A 131 5.00 18.57 -18.13
N MET A 132 3.68 18.73 -18.08
CA MET A 132 2.75 17.83 -18.79
C MET A 132 3.05 17.67 -20.28
N ASP A 133 3.63 18.70 -20.89
CA ASP A 133 3.97 18.67 -22.34
C ASP A 133 5.30 17.94 -22.61
N THR A 134 6.15 17.77 -21.61
CA THR A 134 7.50 17.20 -21.75
C THR A 134 7.69 15.88 -21.02
N VAL A 135 6.77 15.50 -20.15
CA VAL A 135 6.83 14.20 -19.43
C VAL A 135 6.75 13.04 -20.44
N GLU A 136 7.67 12.11 -20.30
CA GLU A 136 7.62 10.87 -21.10
C GLU A 136 6.51 9.97 -20.59
N TYR A 137 5.55 9.63 -21.46
CA TYR A 137 4.41 8.80 -21.12
C TYR A 137 4.23 7.67 -22.13
N ASP A 138 4.69 6.49 -21.76
CA ASP A 138 4.47 5.24 -22.49
C ASP A 138 3.95 4.17 -21.51
N PRO A 139 2.63 4.01 -21.38
CA PRO A 139 2.04 3.03 -20.46
C PRO A 139 2.51 1.59 -20.69
N SER A 140 2.81 1.23 -21.94
CA SER A 140 3.27 -0.12 -22.25
C SER A 140 4.70 -0.36 -21.76
N ALA A 141 5.57 0.63 -21.89
CA ALA A 141 6.94 0.57 -21.38
C ALA A 141 6.95 0.60 -19.84
N LEU A 142 6.08 1.38 -19.21
CA LEU A 142 5.92 1.42 -17.75
C LEU A 142 5.45 0.06 -17.21
N LEU A 143 4.40 -0.51 -17.82
CA LEU A 143 3.92 -1.85 -17.47
C LEU A 143 5.02 -2.90 -17.62
N ALA A 144 5.77 -2.87 -18.70
CA ALA A 144 6.88 -3.82 -18.93
C ALA A 144 7.97 -3.68 -17.84
N ALA A 145 8.24 -2.45 -17.38
CA ALA A 145 9.19 -2.21 -16.30
C ALA A 145 8.67 -2.75 -14.95
N ASP A 146 7.39 -2.52 -14.64
CA ASP A 146 6.76 -3.01 -13.40
C ASP A 146 6.65 -4.55 -13.37
N LEU A 147 6.48 -5.20 -14.52
CA LEU A 147 6.44 -6.66 -14.64
C LEU A 147 7.83 -7.31 -14.61
N SER A 148 8.90 -6.55 -14.80
CA SER A 148 10.26 -7.09 -14.88
C SER A 148 10.66 -7.80 -13.59
N GLY A 149 10.99 -9.09 -13.70
CA GLY A 149 11.37 -9.94 -12.57
C GLY A 149 10.22 -10.35 -11.65
N GLN A 150 8.98 -9.99 -11.96
CA GLN A 150 7.83 -10.35 -11.14
C GLN A 150 7.36 -11.78 -11.42
N THR A 151 6.89 -12.43 -10.39
CA THR A 151 6.19 -13.72 -10.42
C THR A 151 5.06 -13.65 -9.42
N LEU A 152 3.98 -14.40 -9.66
CA LEU A 152 2.87 -14.50 -8.72
C LEU A 152 2.58 -15.99 -8.47
N ASP A 153 2.62 -16.42 -7.21
CA ASP A 153 2.34 -17.78 -6.83
C ASP A 153 0.90 -17.93 -6.29
N VAL A 154 0.20 -18.94 -6.81
CA VAL A 154 -1.16 -19.32 -6.41
C VAL A 154 -1.11 -20.66 -5.71
N HIS A 155 -1.51 -20.68 -4.44
CA HIS A 155 -1.58 -21.89 -3.64
C HIS A 155 -2.97 -22.53 -3.78
N ILE A 156 -3.00 -23.74 -4.37
CA ILE A 156 -4.20 -24.57 -4.54
C ILE A 156 -4.08 -25.77 -3.62
N GLY A 157 -4.67 -25.68 -2.43
CA GLY A 157 -4.42 -26.66 -1.37
C GLY A 157 -2.94 -26.65 -0.96
N GLU A 158 -2.28 -27.81 -1.13
CA GLU A 158 -0.84 -27.96 -0.85
C GLU A 158 0.05 -27.75 -2.07
N GLN A 159 -0.52 -27.47 -3.23
CA GLN A 159 0.20 -27.27 -4.48
C GLN A 159 0.33 -25.79 -4.79
N ALA A 160 1.51 -25.37 -5.26
CA ALA A 160 1.75 -24.04 -5.80
C ALA A 160 1.72 -24.07 -7.33
N ARG A 161 1.15 -23.03 -7.92
CA ARG A 161 1.13 -22.75 -9.36
C ARG A 161 1.55 -21.30 -9.56
N GLY A 162 2.48 -21.06 -10.47
CA GLY A 162 3.07 -19.74 -10.66
C GLY A 162 2.73 -19.12 -12.01
N LEU A 163 2.51 -17.82 -12.01
CA LEU A 163 2.56 -16.97 -13.20
C LEU A 163 3.97 -16.37 -13.29
N SER A 164 4.71 -16.74 -14.33
CA SER A 164 6.02 -16.14 -14.60
C SER A 164 5.88 -14.74 -15.21
N GLU A 165 6.96 -13.95 -15.21
CA GLU A 165 7.03 -12.67 -15.91
C GLU A 165 6.49 -12.75 -17.35
N THR A 166 6.85 -13.81 -18.08
CA THR A 166 6.35 -14.02 -19.44
C THR A 166 4.83 -14.21 -19.48
N ALA A 167 4.27 -14.98 -18.55
CA ALA A 167 2.82 -15.16 -18.47
C ALA A 167 2.11 -13.87 -18.08
N LEU A 168 2.65 -13.13 -17.13
CA LEU A 168 2.13 -11.82 -16.70
C LEU A 168 2.12 -10.83 -17.86
N SER A 169 3.20 -10.76 -18.65
CA SER A 169 3.30 -9.89 -19.83
C SER A 169 2.34 -10.28 -20.98
N GLN A 170 1.89 -11.53 -21.02
CA GLN A 170 0.88 -11.99 -21.98
C GLN A 170 -0.54 -11.71 -21.52
N LEU A 171 -0.76 -11.70 -20.20
CA LEU A 171 -2.07 -11.50 -19.59
C LEU A 171 -2.44 -10.03 -19.42
N LEU A 172 -1.45 -9.16 -19.18
CA LEU A 172 -1.66 -7.75 -18.89
C LEU A 172 -1.32 -6.89 -20.11
N SER A 173 -2.13 -5.88 -20.32
CA SER A 173 -1.87 -4.82 -21.30
C SER A 173 -2.28 -3.46 -20.76
N ALA A 174 -1.58 -2.40 -21.20
CA ALA A 174 -1.92 -1.02 -20.90
C ALA A 174 -2.41 -0.33 -22.17
N SER A 175 -3.55 0.32 -22.10
CA SER A 175 -4.07 1.17 -23.19
C SER A 175 -3.33 2.50 -23.26
N ALA A 176 -3.50 3.24 -24.35
CA ALA A 176 -2.83 4.53 -24.55
C ALA A 176 -3.19 5.59 -23.49
N ASP A 177 -4.34 5.47 -22.85
CA ASP A 177 -4.78 6.29 -21.72
C ASP A 177 -4.30 5.74 -20.35
N GLY A 178 -3.41 4.76 -20.36
CA GLY A 178 -2.77 4.18 -19.18
C GLY A 178 -3.57 3.13 -18.42
N LYS A 179 -4.80 2.86 -18.83
CA LYS A 179 -5.66 1.88 -18.13
C LYS A 179 -5.18 0.46 -18.40
N LEU A 180 -5.03 -0.31 -17.31
CA LEU A 180 -4.72 -1.73 -17.41
C LEU A 180 -5.92 -2.57 -17.78
N SER A 181 -5.68 -3.65 -18.47
CA SER A 181 -6.63 -4.71 -18.76
C SER A 181 -5.98 -6.08 -18.66
N VAL A 182 -6.79 -7.07 -18.24
CA VAL A 182 -6.40 -8.48 -18.16
C VAL A 182 -7.09 -9.24 -19.28
N ASP A 183 -6.36 -10.11 -19.96
CA ASP A 183 -6.94 -11.09 -20.87
C ASP A 183 -7.61 -12.20 -20.04
N SER A 184 -8.91 -12.01 -19.77
CA SER A 184 -9.70 -12.92 -18.96
C SER A 184 -9.87 -14.30 -19.57
N ASP A 185 -9.85 -14.42 -20.90
CA ASP A 185 -10.00 -15.70 -21.59
C ASP A 185 -8.69 -16.51 -21.44
N ALA A 186 -7.54 -15.88 -21.64
CA ALA A 186 -6.26 -16.51 -21.44
C ALA A 186 -6.03 -16.89 -19.97
N LEU A 187 -6.41 -16.02 -19.02
CA LEU A 187 -6.32 -16.32 -17.60
C LEU A 187 -7.23 -17.47 -17.18
N SER A 188 -8.47 -17.50 -17.69
CA SER A 188 -9.41 -18.60 -17.46
C SER A 188 -8.85 -19.93 -17.96
N ALA A 189 -8.24 -19.95 -19.14
CA ALA A 189 -7.61 -21.17 -19.69
C ALA A 189 -6.44 -21.68 -18.83
N ILE A 190 -5.68 -20.79 -18.22
CA ILE A 190 -4.62 -21.15 -17.26
C ILE A 190 -5.24 -21.76 -15.99
N ILE A 191 -6.27 -21.12 -15.45
CA ILE A 191 -7.00 -21.60 -14.27
C ILE A 191 -7.61 -22.98 -14.52
N ASP A 192 -8.23 -23.18 -15.67
CA ASP A 192 -8.80 -24.49 -16.05
C ASP A 192 -7.76 -25.59 -16.05
N LYS A 193 -6.57 -25.33 -16.60
CA LYS A 193 -5.46 -26.26 -16.58
C LYS A 193 -4.95 -26.54 -15.16
N TRP A 194 -4.86 -25.53 -14.32
CA TRP A 194 -4.48 -25.73 -12.91
C TRP A 194 -5.51 -26.56 -12.16
N ALA A 195 -6.79 -26.30 -12.44
CA ALA A 195 -7.87 -27.06 -11.84
C ALA A 195 -7.88 -28.53 -12.28
N GLU A 196 -7.65 -28.82 -13.56
CA GLU A 196 -7.50 -30.22 -14.06
C GLU A 196 -6.41 -30.99 -13.31
N ASP A 197 -5.31 -30.30 -12.95
CA ASP A 197 -4.19 -30.91 -12.23
C ASP A 197 -4.42 -31.02 -10.70
N CYS A 198 -5.21 -30.12 -10.12
CA CYS A 198 -5.34 -29.95 -8.67
C CYS A 198 -6.66 -30.44 -8.08
N ASP A 199 -7.72 -30.54 -8.91
CA ASP A 199 -9.02 -31.02 -8.46
C ASP A 199 -8.92 -32.47 -7.93
N GLN A 200 -9.51 -32.72 -6.79
CA GLN A 200 -9.49 -34.02 -6.13
C GLN A 200 -10.93 -34.53 -5.97
N HIS A 201 -11.16 -35.74 -6.40
CA HIS A 201 -12.45 -36.37 -6.35
C HIS A 201 -12.48 -37.60 -5.47
N TYR A 202 -13.55 -37.76 -4.71
CA TYR A 202 -13.78 -38.90 -3.83
C TYR A 202 -12.63 -39.16 -2.85
N VAL A 203 -12.11 -38.08 -2.28
CA VAL A 203 -11.04 -38.12 -1.27
C VAL A 203 -11.59 -37.96 0.15
N ASP A 204 -10.75 -38.24 1.14
CA ASP A 204 -11.11 -38.06 2.54
C ASP A 204 -11.40 -36.59 2.85
N TYR A 205 -12.49 -36.32 3.58
CA TYR A 205 -12.74 -34.99 4.09
C TYR A 205 -11.66 -34.60 5.11
N ILE A 206 -11.07 -33.45 4.93
CA ILE A 206 -10.06 -32.93 5.86
C ILE A 206 -10.71 -31.98 6.85
N PHE A 207 -10.90 -32.47 8.06
CA PHE A 207 -11.41 -31.66 9.16
C PHE A 207 -10.30 -30.79 9.75
N SER A 208 -10.60 -29.51 9.93
CA SER A 208 -9.70 -28.58 10.60
C SER A 208 -10.07 -28.48 12.08
N ALA A 209 -9.28 -29.09 12.94
CA ALA A 209 -9.48 -29.08 14.38
C ALA A 209 -9.24 -27.67 14.96
N TYR A 210 -9.77 -27.42 16.16
CA TYR A 210 -9.56 -26.18 16.92
C TYR A 210 -8.07 -25.84 17.09
N SER A 211 -7.25 -26.86 17.30
CA SER A 211 -5.78 -26.75 17.39
C SER A 211 -5.09 -26.36 16.08
N GLY A 212 -5.81 -26.28 14.95
CA GLY A 212 -5.25 -26.13 13.61
C GLY A 212 -4.79 -27.43 12.96
N LYS A 213 -4.84 -28.56 13.67
CA LYS A 213 -4.47 -29.89 13.13
C LYS A 213 -5.46 -30.29 12.03
N LYS A 214 -4.95 -30.75 10.90
CA LYS A 214 -5.73 -31.33 9.82
C LYS A 214 -5.94 -32.82 10.05
N VAL A 215 -7.20 -33.24 10.13
CA VAL A 215 -7.57 -34.64 10.43
C VAL A 215 -8.38 -35.21 9.26
N PRO A 216 -7.85 -36.22 8.54
CA PRO A 216 -8.61 -36.89 7.48
C PRO A 216 -9.71 -37.76 8.09
N ILE A 217 -10.92 -37.64 7.57
CA ILE A 217 -12.07 -38.46 7.97
C ILE A 217 -12.37 -39.42 6.81
N SER A 218 -11.77 -40.64 6.90
CA SER A 218 -11.69 -41.57 5.77
C SER A 218 -13.03 -42.20 5.35
N PHE A 219 -14.04 -42.22 6.18
CA PHE A 219 -15.40 -42.70 5.83
C PHE A 219 -16.26 -41.57 5.21
N LEU A 220 -15.78 -40.33 5.20
CA LEU A 220 -16.46 -39.18 4.66
C LEU A 220 -15.74 -38.72 3.41
N LYS A 221 -16.30 -39.12 2.24
CA LYS A 221 -15.71 -38.79 0.94
C LYS A 221 -16.33 -37.53 0.36
N VAL A 222 -15.47 -36.67 -0.16
CA VAL A 222 -15.81 -35.37 -0.75
C VAL A 222 -15.01 -35.14 -2.03
N ASP A 223 -15.39 -34.09 -2.76
CA ASP A 223 -14.62 -33.54 -3.83
C ASP A 223 -14.09 -32.16 -3.40
N TYR A 224 -12.80 -31.90 -3.63
CA TYR A 224 -12.19 -30.59 -3.53
C TYR A 224 -11.87 -30.11 -4.93
N THR A 225 -12.48 -29.00 -5.34
CA THR A 225 -12.31 -28.42 -6.67
C THR A 225 -11.99 -26.94 -6.58
N VAL A 226 -11.19 -26.44 -7.50
CA VAL A 226 -10.91 -25.01 -7.62
C VAL A 226 -12.21 -24.27 -7.91
N ASP A 227 -12.49 -23.22 -7.13
CA ASP A 227 -13.54 -22.27 -7.46
C ASP A 227 -13.06 -21.34 -8.57
N ARG A 228 -13.22 -21.80 -9.83
CA ARG A 228 -12.69 -21.11 -11.02
C ARG A 228 -13.18 -19.68 -11.15
N PRO A 229 -14.50 -19.39 -10.99
CA PRO A 229 -14.99 -18.01 -11.04
C PRO A 229 -14.39 -17.10 -9.97
N ALA A 230 -14.36 -17.57 -8.73
CA ALA A 230 -13.81 -16.80 -7.63
C ALA A 230 -12.28 -16.58 -7.76
N LEU A 231 -11.55 -17.59 -8.24
CA LEU A 231 -10.11 -17.45 -8.50
C LEU A 231 -9.85 -16.49 -9.66
N LEU A 232 -10.64 -16.55 -10.74
CA LEU A 232 -10.53 -15.61 -11.86
C LEU A 232 -10.76 -14.16 -11.42
N GLU A 233 -11.78 -13.93 -10.60
CA GLU A 233 -12.07 -12.61 -10.05
C GLU A 233 -10.92 -12.10 -9.17
N ALA A 234 -10.44 -12.93 -8.24
CA ALA A 234 -9.37 -12.57 -7.32
C ALA A 234 -8.05 -12.27 -8.05
N LEU A 235 -7.64 -13.15 -8.99
CA LEU A 235 -6.43 -12.93 -9.79
C LEU A 235 -6.55 -11.70 -10.68
N SER A 236 -7.71 -11.49 -11.33
CA SER A 236 -7.92 -10.32 -12.17
C SER A 236 -7.80 -9.03 -11.37
N ALA A 237 -8.38 -8.98 -10.18
CA ALA A 237 -8.30 -7.82 -9.30
C ALA A 237 -6.86 -7.55 -8.83
N GLN A 238 -6.13 -8.60 -8.47
CA GLN A 238 -4.74 -8.52 -8.02
C GLN A 238 -3.81 -8.05 -9.14
N LEU A 239 -3.97 -8.61 -10.35
CA LEU A 239 -3.20 -8.23 -11.53
C LEU A 239 -3.46 -6.78 -11.95
N LEU A 240 -4.72 -6.31 -11.90
CA LEU A 240 -5.06 -4.92 -12.19
C LEU A 240 -4.53 -3.93 -11.15
N ALA A 241 -4.24 -4.40 -9.95
CA ALA A 241 -3.60 -3.62 -8.89
C ALA A 241 -2.06 -3.68 -8.93
N LEU A 242 -1.47 -4.45 -9.86
CA LEU A 242 -0.03 -4.78 -9.90
C LEU A 242 0.47 -5.36 -8.57
N ASP A 243 -0.39 -6.12 -7.88
CA ASP A 243 -0.05 -6.84 -6.67
C ASP A 243 0.38 -8.27 -7.02
N PHE A 244 1.65 -8.59 -6.79
CA PHE A 244 2.26 -9.89 -7.09
C PHE A 244 2.48 -10.74 -5.84
N SER A 245 1.78 -10.45 -4.76
CA SER A 245 1.79 -11.26 -3.55
C SER A 245 1.12 -12.62 -3.77
N ASP A 246 1.53 -13.61 -2.99
CA ASP A 246 0.99 -14.95 -3.06
C ASP A 246 -0.52 -14.96 -2.80
N LEU A 247 -1.25 -15.75 -3.60
CA LEU A 247 -2.70 -15.91 -3.48
C LEU A 247 -3.05 -17.34 -3.06
N ASN A 248 -3.93 -17.47 -2.06
CA ASN A 248 -4.57 -18.74 -1.76
C ASN A 248 -5.83 -18.90 -2.62
N SER A 249 -5.86 -19.96 -3.44
CA SER A 249 -7.02 -20.24 -4.30
C SER A 249 -8.26 -20.57 -3.47
N PRO A 250 -9.41 -20.01 -3.79
CA PRO A 250 -10.69 -20.48 -3.30
C PRO A 250 -10.92 -21.93 -3.77
N ILE A 251 -11.35 -22.80 -2.84
CA ILE A 251 -11.61 -24.21 -3.09
C ILE A 251 -13.01 -24.55 -2.62
N ASN A 252 -13.77 -25.16 -3.51
CA ASN A 252 -15.07 -25.76 -3.18
C ASN A 252 -14.87 -27.15 -2.58
N CYS A 253 -15.55 -27.44 -1.48
CA CYS A 253 -15.69 -28.77 -0.96
C CYS A 253 -17.12 -29.23 -1.15
N THR A 254 -17.32 -30.28 -1.96
CA THR A 254 -18.67 -30.79 -2.25
C THR A 254 -18.82 -32.26 -1.93
N ARG A 255 -20.05 -32.66 -1.61
CA ARG A 255 -20.43 -34.06 -1.40
C ARG A 255 -21.72 -34.34 -2.14
N ASN A 256 -21.70 -35.31 -3.04
CA ASN A 256 -22.84 -35.63 -3.91
C ASN A 256 -23.30 -34.39 -4.74
N GLY A 257 -22.37 -33.51 -5.09
CA GLY A 257 -22.64 -32.29 -5.88
C GLY A 257 -23.17 -31.10 -5.08
N GLU A 258 -23.31 -31.22 -3.77
CA GLU A 258 -23.73 -30.11 -2.90
C GLU A 258 -22.58 -29.64 -2.04
N GLU A 259 -22.53 -28.34 -1.72
CA GLU A 259 -21.53 -27.79 -0.80
C GLU A 259 -21.54 -28.55 0.54
N PHE A 260 -20.37 -28.90 1.02
CA PHE A 260 -20.22 -29.68 2.22
C PHE A 260 -19.20 -29.07 3.18
N SER A 261 -19.61 -28.96 4.45
CA SER A 261 -18.72 -28.66 5.57
C SER A 261 -19.30 -29.27 6.85
N ILE A 262 -18.42 -29.68 7.77
CA ILE A 262 -18.85 -29.95 9.15
C ILE A 262 -19.13 -28.59 9.80
N SER A 263 -20.39 -28.29 9.98
CA SER A 263 -20.89 -27.00 10.47
C SER A 263 -22.04 -27.19 11.46
N GLY A 264 -22.53 -26.09 12.03
CA GLY A 264 -23.65 -26.11 12.94
C GLY A 264 -23.24 -26.37 14.40
N THR A 265 -23.92 -27.32 15.04
CA THR A 265 -23.70 -27.63 16.45
C THR A 265 -22.99 -28.97 16.58
N TYR A 266 -21.77 -28.96 17.06
CA TYR A 266 -20.96 -30.16 17.27
C TYR A 266 -19.97 -29.97 18.43
N VAL A 267 -19.39 -31.08 18.86
CA VAL A 267 -18.31 -31.11 19.88
C VAL A 267 -17.10 -31.78 19.27
N GLU A 268 -15.95 -31.16 19.43
CA GLU A 268 -14.63 -31.70 19.12
C GLU A 268 -13.93 -32.09 20.42
N VAL A 269 -13.39 -33.30 20.50
CA VAL A 269 -12.57 -33.76 21.59
C VAL A 269 -11.19 -34.11 21.06
N ASP A 270 -10.19 -33.36 21.50
CA ASP A 270 -8.78 -33.62 21.22
C ASP A 270 -8.23 -34.50 22.33
N ILE A 271 -8.06 -35.81 22.05
CA ILE A 271 -7.60 -36.80 23.01
C ILE A 271 -6.12 -36.55 23.35
N ASP A 272 -5.31 -36.13 22.41
CA ASP A 272 -3.87 -35.88 22.62
C ASP A 272 -3.65 -34.73 23.60
N ASN A 273 -4.43 -33.66 23.44
CA ASN A 273 -4.34 -32.44 24.24
C ASN A 273 -5.32 -32.42 25.43
N GLN A 274 -6.16 -33.45 25.59
CA GLN A 274 -7.17 -33.54 26.63
C GLN A 274 -8.05 -32.28 26.71
N THR A 275 -8.54 -31.82 25.55
CA THR A 275 -9.41 -30.66 25.44
C THR A 275 -10.70 -30.98 24.70
N MET A 276 -11.73 -30.22 25.01
CA MET A 276 -13.02 -30.26 24.33
C MET A 276 -13.41 -28.87 23.86
N THR A 277 -13.85 -28.77 22.61
CA THR A 277 -14.40 -27.56 22.07
C THR A 277 -15.84 -27.79 21.59
N MET A 278 -16.76 -27.00 22.10
CA MET A 278 -18.16 -27.03 21.66
C MET A 278 -18.48 -25.89 20.74
N TYR A 279 -19.09 -26.22 19.62
CA TYR A 279 -19.58 -25.25 18.63
C TYR A 279 -21.11 -25.23 18.63
N LYS A 280 -21.68 -24.05 18.50
CA LYS A 280 -23.10 -23.84 18.24
C LYS A 280 -23.22 -22.86 17.07
N ASP A 281 -23.95 -23.26 16.05
CA ASP A 281 -24.09 -22.50 14.81
C ASP A 281 -22.73 -22.09 14.25
N SER A 282 -21.80 -23.05 14.21
CA SER A 282 -20.39 -22.91 13.78
C SER A 282 -19.54 -21.93 14.59
N LYS A 283 -20.02 -21.44 15.73
CA LYS A 283 -19.26 -20.57 16.64
C LYS A 283 -18.79 -21.36 17.85
N CYS A 284 -17.52 -21.25 18.18
CA CYS A 284 -16.98 -21.80 19.42
C CYS A 284 -17.64 -21.12 20.62
N ILE A 285 -18.33 -21.91 21.46
CA ILE A 285 -19.00 -21.41 22.67
C ILE A 285 -18.35 -21.91 23.96
N VAL A 286 -17.61 -23.02 23.89
CA VAL A 286 -16.87 -23.57 25.03
C VAL A 286 -15.58 -24.20 24.52
N HIS A 287 -14.48 -23.87 25.14
CA HIS A 287 -13.21 -24.60 25.03
C HIS A 287 -12.68 -24.84 26.42
N THR A 288 -12.46 -26.12 26.77
CA THR A 288 -12.10 -26.50 28.15
C THR A 288 -11.26 -27.77 28.18
N SER A 289 -10.52 -27.94 29.25
CA SER A 289 -9.85 -29.20 29.54
C SER A 289 -10.86 -30.30 29.91
N VAL A 290 -10.58 -31.52 29.46
CA VAL A 290 -11.34 -32.71 29.77
C VAL A 290 -10.40 -33.83 30.16
N VAL A 291 -10.98 -34.98 30.53
CA VAL A 291 -10.25 -36.23 30.67
C VAL A 291 -10.95 -37.27 29.82
N THR A 292 -10.19 -37.92 28.97
CA THR A 292 -10.67 -39.03 28.14
C THR A 292 -10.41 -40.38 28.84
N GLY A 293 -10.95 -41.44 28.28
CA GLY A 293 -10.81 -42.79 28.83
C GLY A 293 -9.35 -43.24 28.97
N ALA A 294 -9.08 -44.00 30.02
CA ALA A 294 -7.74 -44.48 30.36
C ALA A 294 -7.17 -45.45 29.32
N LEU A 295 -5.85 -45.42 29.15
CA LEU A 295 -5.16 -46.23 28.13
C LEU A 295 -5.12 -47.75 28.42
N ASP A 296 -5.59 -48.17 29.57
CA ASP A 296 -5.58 -49.56 30.07
C ASP A 296 -6.82 -50.37 29.67
N GLY A 297 -7.39 -50.11 28.52
CA GLY A 297 -8.56 -50.85 28.01
C GLY A 297 -9.86 -50.04 28.02
N HIS A 298 -9.79 -48.78 28.46
CA HIS A 298 -10.94 -47.88 28.54
C HIS A 298 -10.80 -46.65 27.62
N GLN A 299 -9.98 -46.76 26.56
CA GLN A 299 -9.70 -45.65 25.67
C GLN A 299 -10.97 -45.11 25.03
N THR A 300 -11.09 -43.80 25.01
CA THR A 300 -12.11 -43.11 24.18
C THR A 300 -11.84 -43.43 22.72
N PRO A 301 -12.79 -44.03 21.99
CA PRO A 301 -12.59 -44.33 20.58
C PRO A 301 -12.55 -43.05 19.75
N THR A 302 -11.61 -43.01 18.77
CA THR A 302 -11.55 -41.93 17.78
C THR A 302 -12.58 -42.17 16.69
N GLY A 303 -13.20 -41.12 16.21
CA GLY A 303 -14.18 -41.23 15.14
C GLY A 303 -15.12 -40.01 15.08
N PHE A 304 -16.09 -40.14 14.20
CA PHE A 304 -17.18 -39.18 14.08
C PHE A 304 -18.46 -39.86 14.57
N TYR A 305 -19.08 -39.25 15.53
CA TYR A 305 -20.21 -39.83 16.24
C TYR A 305 -21.41 -38.86 16.25
N HIS A 306 -22.60 -39.42 16.46
CA HIS A 306 -23.81 -38.63 16.70
C HIS A 306 -24.22 -38.76 18.17
N VAL A 307 -24.88 -37.72 18.68
CA VAL A 307 -25.51 -37.85 20.00
C VAL A 307 -26.66 -38.84 19.89
N GLU A 308 -26.57 -39.96 20.62
CA GLU A 308 -27.58 -41.05 20.67
C GLU A 308 -28.66 -40.77 21.69
N ASN A 309 -28.26 -40.31 22.87
CA ASN A 309 -29.19 -39.98 23.96
C ASN A 309 -28.64 -38.85 24.85
N LYS A 310 -29.51 -38.33 25.70
CA LYS A 310 -29.16 -37.37 26.75
C LYS A 310 -29.98 -37.69 27.99
N ASP A 311 -29.30 -37.88 29.09
CA ASP A 311 -29.89 -38.18 30.37
C ASP A 311 -29.36 -37.25 31.46
N THR A 312 -30.11 -37.12 32.54
CA THR A 312 -29.69 -36.42 33.74
C THR A 312 -29.90 -37.32 34.96
N ASP A 313 -29.10 -37.07 35.99
CA ASP A 313 -29.19 -37.76 37.27
C ASP A 313 -29.16 -39.30 37.13
N CYS A 314 -28.19 -39.81 36.39
CA CYS A 314 -28.09 -41.24 36.06
C CYS A 314 -26.85 -41.89 36.66
N TRP A 315 -26.91 -43.23 36.79
CA TRP A 315 -25.81 -44.05 37.24
C TRP A 315 -25.11 -44.71 36.05
N LEU A 316 -23.80 -44.47 35.95
CA LEU A 316 -22.96 -45.21 35.02
C LEU A 316 -22.36 -46.39 35.73
N SER A 317 -22.52 -47.58 35.13
CA SER A 317 -22.01 -48.83 35.72
C SER A 317 -21.14 -49.57 34.72
N GLY A 318 -20.07 -50.18 35.22
CA GLY A 318 -19.17 -51.05 34.50
C GLY A 318 -18.77 -52.24 35.42
N PRO A 319 -17.88 -53.14 34.94
CA PRO A 319 -17.44 -54.29 35.74
C PRO A 319 -16.87 -53.91 37.11
N ASP A 320 -16.17 -52.75 37.17
CA ASP A 320 -15.41 -52.33 38.34
C ASP A 320 -15.82 -50.96 38.89
N TYR A 321 -16.92 -50.36 38.38
CA TYR A 321 -17.36 -49.06 38.86
C TYR A 321 -18.88 -48.90 38.86
N LEU A 322 -19.34 -48.05 39.73
CA LEU A 322 -20.70 -47.52 39.77
C LEU A 322 -20.60 -46.05 40.21
N VAL A 323 -20.84 -45.13 39.27
CA VAL A 323 -20.68 -43.68 39.52
C VAL A 323 -21.93 -42.94 39.15
N PHE A 324 -22.30 -41.95 39.94
CA PHE A 324 -23.39 -41.03 39.64
C PHE A 324 -22.90 -39.85 38.83
N VAL A 325 -23.62 -39.52 37.76
CA VAL A 325 -23.39 -38.32 36.95
C VAL A 325 -24.66 -37.50 36.84
N LYS A 326 -24.49 -36.21 36.86
CA LYS A 326 -25.60 -35.28 36.75
C LYS A 326 -26.04 -35.10 35.30
N TYR A 327 -25.09 -35.18 34.38
CA TYR A 327 -25.34 -35.05 32.94
C TYR A 327 -24.65 -36.16 32.17
N TRP A 328 -25.37 -36.73 31.23
CA TRP A 328 -24.86 -37.72 30.29
C TRP A 328 -25.29 -37.39 28.87
N VAL A 329 -24.35 -37.40 27.93
CA VAL A 329 -24.57 -37.30 26.51
C VAL A 329 -23.92 -38.48 25.80
N GLY A 330 -24.70 -39.52 25.54
CA GLY A 330 -24.24 -40.73 24.87
C GLY A 330 -23.91 -40.49 23.41
N ILE A 331 -22.78 -41.06 22.96
CA ILE A 331 -22.26 -40.84 21.58
C ILE A 331 -22.02 -42.16 20.84
N TYR A 332 -21.66 -43.23 21.56
CA TYR A 332 -21.41 -44.54 20.95
C TYR A 332 -21.40 -45.64 22.02
N GLY A 333 -22.42 -46.44 22.09
CA GLY A 333 -22.54 -47.52 23.08
C GLY A 333 -22.29 -47.04 24.52
N PRO A 334 -21.23 -47.51 25.21
CA PRO A 334 -20.93 -47.11 26.60
C PRO A 334 -20.17 -45.76 26.69
N TYR A 335 -19.89 -45.10 25.58
CA TYR A 335 -19.11 -43.87 25.55
C TYR A 335 -20.00 -42.65 25.50
N GLY A 336 -19.65 -41.60 26.23
CA GLY A 336 -20.40 -40.35 26.27
C GLY A 336 -19.63 -39.25 26.97
N LEU A 337 -20.17 -38.04 26.84
CA LEU A 337 -19.71 -36.90 27.60
C LEU A 337 -20.50 -36.81 28.91
N HIS A 338 -19.80 -36.61 30.01
CA HIS A 338 -20.43 -36.53 31.33
C HIS A 338 -19.59 -35.67 32.29
N ASP A 339 -20.20 -35.18 33.34
CA ASP A 339 -19.53 -34.58 34.46
C ASP A 339 -18.85 -35.64 35.37
N SER A 340 -17.82 -35.25 36.10
CA SER A 340 -17.11 -36.12 37.03
C SER A 340 -16.87 -35.42 38.35
N SER A 341 -17.82 -35.55 39.27
CA SER A 341 -17.75 -34.96 40.60
C SER A 341 -16.63 -35.51 41.48
N TRP A 342 -16.04 -36.65 41.11
CA TRP A 342 -14.91 -37.28 41.76
C TRP A 342 -13.53 -36.84 41.30
N ARG A 343 -13.47 -35.90 40.34
CA ARG A 343 -12.22 -35.35 39.79
C ARG A 343 -12.04 -33.89 40.14
N GLU A 344 -10.81 -33.54 40.50
CA GLU A 344 -10.43 -32.14 40.78
C GLU A 344 -9.58 -31.55 39.66
N ASN A 345 -8.90 -32.39 38.86
CA ASN A 345 -7.98 -31.94 37.78
C ASN A 345 -8.42 -32.47 36.44
N TYR A 346 -8.37 -31.61 35.44
CA TYR A 346 -8.67 -31.90 34.05
C TYR A 346 -7.53 -31.37 33.14
N GLY A 347 -7.21 -32.12 32.06
CA GLY A 347 -6.14 -31.80 31.11
C GLY A 347 -4.84 -32.53 31.36
#